data_2e319f73873ee784e23691b38a89c0a9
#
_entry.id   2e319f73873ee784e23691b38a89c0a9
#
_cell.length_a   1.000
_cell.length_b   1.000
_cell.length_c   1.000
_cell.angle_alpha   90.00
_cell.angle_beta   90.00
_cell.angle_gamma   90.00
#
_symmetry.space_group_name_H-M   'P 1'
#
loop_
_entity.id
_entity.type
_entity.pdbx_description
1 polymer ?
#
loop_
_entity_poly.entity_id
_entity_poly.type
_entity_poly.pdbx_seq_one_letter_code
_entity_poly.pdbx_strand_id
1 'polypeptide(L)'
;MGKIIALANQKGGVGKTTTTINLAASLAAMDKKILVVDADPQANASSGLGVDIREVENSIYECIVNEIDSAEAILETEVPNLYIMPSHIDLVGAEIEMLNFEDREKVLKGILDKIKDEYDYILIDCSPSLGLITVNALTASDSVIIPVQCEYFALEGISKLLNTIKIIKSKLNPALDIEGFLLTMYDSRLRLANQIYEEVKKHFGEMVFTTVIQRNVKLSEAPSYGQPVLLYDPESKGSLNHMQLAKEIIEKNS
;
A
#
# COMPACT_ATOMS: atom_id res chain seq x y z
N MET A 1 -1.94 -4.79 -19.04
CA MET A 1 -2.65 -5.43 -17.91
C MET A 1 -2.13 -4.80 -16.63
N GLY A 2 -2.99 -4.10 -15.88
CA GLY A 2 -2.58 -3.38 -14.67
C GLY A 2 -2.02 -4.32 -13.61
N LYS A 3 -1.00 -3.89 -12.89
CA LYS A 3 -0.40 -4.66 -11.78
C LYS A 3 -0.96 -4.21 -10.43
N ILE A 4 -1.46 -5.16 -9.64
CA ILE A 4 -2.00 -4.91 -8.30
C ILE A 4 -0.92 -5.23 -7.26
N ILE A 5 -0.54 -4.24 -6.45
CA ILE A 5 0.49 -4.36 -5.43
C ILE A 5 -0.08 -3.97 -4.07
N ALA A 6 -0.09 -4.89 -3.11
CA ALA A 6 -0.44 -4.57 -1.73
C ALA A 6 0.77 -4.03 -0.96
N LEU A 7 0.54 -3.07 -0.07
CA LEU A 7 1.53 -2.63 0.92
C LEU A 7 1.11 -3.15 2.29
N ALA A 8 1.78 -4.18 2.80
CA ALA A 8 1.35 -4.89 4.01
C ALA A 8 2.48 -5.09 5.01
N ASN A 9 2.16 -4.90 6.28
CA ASN A 9 2.96 -5.31 7.44
C ASN A 9 2.07 -5.28 8.68
N GLN A 10 2.20 -6.29 9.57
CA GLN A 10 1.46 -6.36 10.84
C GLN A 10 1.83 -5.24 11.81
N LYS A 11 3.06 -4.74 11.74
CA LYS A 11 3.51 -3.67 12.63
C LYS A 11 2.89 -2.34 12.15
N GLY A 12 2.22 -1.64 13.05
CA GLY A 12 1.78 -0.26 12.83
C GLY A 12 2.97 0.70 12.76
N GLY A 13 2.80 1.81 12.04
CA GLY A 13 3.81 2.87 11.98
C GLY A 13 5.08 2.55 11.19
N VAL A 14 5.11 1.49 10.38
CA VAL A 14 6.27 1.15 9.54
C VAL A 14 6.33 1.92 8.21
N GLY A 15 5.37 2.80 7.95
CA GLY A 15 5.33 3.63 6.74
C GLY A 15 4.56 2.99 5.57
N LYS A 16 3.60 2.09 5.80
CA LYS A 16 2.73 1.54 4.74
C LYS A 16 2.03 2.67 3.97
N THR A 17 1.14 3.38 4.64
CA THR A 17 0.35 4.48 4.09
C THR A 17 1.23 5.57 3.49
N THR A 18 2.30 5.97 4.20
CA THR A 18 3.26 6.95 3.69
C THR A 18 3.88 6.49 2.37
N THR A 19 4.26 5.21 2.29
CA THR A 19 4.82 4.64 1.05
C THR A 19 3.76 4.56 -0.04
N THR A 20 2.53 4.10 0.28
CA THR A 20 1.44 4.00 -0.70
C THR A 20 1.17 5.35 -1.37
N ILE A 21 0.93 6.39 -0.59
CA ILE A 21 0.65 7.76 -1.09
C ILE A 21 1.79 8.25 -1.98
N ASN A 22 3.01 8.20 -1.46
CA ASN A 22 4.14 8.86 -2.12
C ASN A 22 4.69 8.05 -3.30
N LEU A 23 4.61 6.72 -3.26
CA LEU A 23 4.89 5.87 -4.41
C LEU A 23 3.86 6.07 -5.52
N ALA A 24 2.57 6.11 -5.18
CA ALA A 24 1.50 6.37 -6.14
C ALA A 24 1.69 7.72 -6.86
N ALA A 25 1.94 8.79 -6.10
CA ALA A 25 2.21 10.10 -6.67
C ALA A 25 3.48 10.12 -7.54
N SER A 26 4.52 9.39 -7.14
CA SER A 26 5.77 9.29 -7.90
C SER A 26 5.59 8.51 -9.20
N LEU A 27 4.82 7.42 -9.21
CA LEU A 27 4.47 6.67 -10.42
C LEU A 27 3.60 7.51 -11.37
N ALA A 28 2.62 8.25 -10.83
CA ALA A 28 1.77 9.14 -11.59
C ALA A 28 2.57 10.27 -12.26
N ALA A 29 3.56 10.84 -11.57
CA ALA A 29 4.49 11.82 -12.13
C ALA A 29 5.42 11.24 -13.22
N MET A 30 5.46 9.93 -13.39
CA MET A 30 6.15 9.21 -14.48
C MET A 30 5.16 8.71 -15.55
N ASP A 31 4.06 9.41 -15.74
CA ASP A 31 3.03 9.14 -16.75
C ASP A 31 2.36 7.76 -16.62
N LYS A 32 2.32 7.18 -15.39
CA LYS A 32 1.55 5.98 -15.10
C LYS A 32 0.16 6.33 -14.57
N LYS A 33 -0.88 5.62 -15.02
CA LYS A 33 -2.23 5.75 -14.48
C LYS A 33 -2.36 4.87 -13.23
N ILE A 34 -2.58 5.48 -12.07
CA ILE A 34 -2.52 4.83 -10.77
C ILE A 34 -3.86 4.91 -10.05
N LEU A 35 -4.27 3.79 -9.46
CA LEU A 35 -5.35 3.74 -8.48
C LEU A 35 -4.76 3.36 -7.11
N VAL A 36 -5.04 4.16 -6.09
CA VAL A 36 -4.86 3.78 -4.69
C VAL A 36 -6.17 3.21 -4.17
N VAL A 37 -6.11 2.05 -3.51
CA VAL A 37 -7.23 1.47 -2.78
C VAL A 37 -6.89 1.55 -1.29
N ASP A 38 -7.62 2.37 -0.55
CA ASP A 38 -7.43 2.50 0.90
C ASP A 38 -8.23 1.41 1.62
N ALA A 39 -7.53 0.37 2.09
CA ALA A 39 -8.11 -0.78 2.79
C ALA A 39 -7.86 -0.72 4.30
N ASP A 40 -7.64 0.47 4.85
CA ASP A 40 -7.55 0.72 6.29
C ASP A 40 -8.77 1.54 6.75
N PRO A 41 -9.59 1.06 7.71
CA PRO A 41 -10.72 1.83 8.24
C PRO A 41 -10.37 3.21 8.81
N GLN A 42 -9.09 3.46 9.10
CA GLN A 42 -8.61 4.76 9.55
C GLN A 42 -8.55 5.80 8.42
N ALA A 43 -8.71 5.39 7.15
CA ALA A 43 -8.75 6.24 5.96
C ALA A 43 -7.56 7.23 5.85
N ASN A 44 -6.38 6.78 6.31
CA ASN A 44 -5.20 7.65 6.31
C ASN A 44 -4.63 7.90 4.91
N ALA A 45 -4.76 6.94 3.98
CA ALA A 45 -4.36 7.15 2.60
C ALA A 45 -5.32 8.11 1.91
N SER A 46 -6.61 8.00 2.18
CA SER A 46 -7.65 8.89 1.68
C SER A 46 -7.40 10.34 2.12
N SER A 47 -7.26 10.58 3.41
CA SER A 47 -6.98 11.91 3.96
C SER A 47 -5.64 12.47 3.46
N GLY A 48 -4.61 11.62 3.35
CA GLY A 48 -3.28 12.02 2.88
C GLY A 48 -3.20 12.35 1.39
N LEU A 49 -4.22 11.99 0.60
CA LEU A 49 -4.42 12.38 -0.80
C LEU A 49 -5.49 13.48 -0.97
N GLY A 50 -5.89 14.13 0.13
CA GLY A 50 -6.76 15.32 0.09
C GLY A 50 -8.26 15.01 0.10
N VAL A 51 -8.67 13.76 0.29
CA VAL A 51 -10.09 13.40 0.37
C VAL A 51 -10.64 13.80 1.74
N ASP A 52 -11.71 14.60 1.77
CA ASP A 52 -12.50 14.80 2.99
C ASP A 52 -13.42 13.60 3.20
N ILE A 53 -12.99 12.70 4.08
CA ILE A 53 -13.70 11.44 4.37
C ILE A 53 -15.12 11.64 4.91
N ARG A 54 -15.48 12.85 5.38
CA ARG A 54 -16.83 13.17 5.85
C ARG A 54 -17.81 13.45 4.71
N GLU A 55 -17.29 13.75 3.52
CA GLU A 55 -18.06 14.04 2.30
C GLU A 55 -18.08 12.84 1.33
N VAL A 56 -17.41 11.73 1.68
CA VAL A 56 -17.40 10.52 0.85
C VAL A 56 -18.75 9.82 0.94
N GLU A 57 -19.46 9.74 -0.17
CA GLU A 57 -20.73 9.00 -0.28
C GLU A 57 -20.50 7.51 -0.53
N ASN A 58 -19.52 7.17 -1.37
CA ASN A 58 -19.18 5.80 -1.73
C ASN A 58 -17.69 5.54 -1.47
N SER A 59 -17.40 4.43 -0.82
CA SER A 59 -16.05 4.00 -0.46
C SER A 59 -15.85 2.52 -0.83
N ILE A 60 -14.70 1.97 -0.50
CA ILE A 60 -14.44 0.54 -0.61
C ILE A 60 -15.49 -0.30 0.17
N TYR A 61 -16.07 0.26 1.25
CA TYR A 61 -17.10 -0.43 2.03
C TYR A 61 -18.33 -0.69 1.19
N GLU A 62 -18.87 0.32 0.48
CA GLU A 62 -20.05 0.18 -0.36
C GLU A 62 -19.80 -0.79 -1.53
N CYS A 63 -18.59 -0.78 -2.08
CA CYS A 63 -18.21 -1.75 -3.11
C CYS A 63 -18.23 -3.20 -2.58
N ILE A 64 -17.82 -3.41 -1.33
CA ILE A 64 -17.75 -4.75 -0.71
C ILE A 64 -19.13 -5.23 -0.26
N VAL A 65 -19.89 -4.37 0.42
CA VAL A 65 -21.12 -4.77 1.14
C VAL A 65 -22.36 -4.51 0.30
N ASN A 66 -22.43 -3.37 -0.37
CA ASN A 66 -23.61 -2.95 -1.14
C ASN A 66 -23.49 -3.30 -2.63
N GLU A 67 -22.37 -3.91 -3.05
CA GLU A 67 -22.12 -4.35 -4.44
C GLU A 67 -22.29 -3.23 -5.48
N ILE A 68 -21.99 -1.97 -5.10
CA ILE A 68 -22.02 -0.86 -6.07
C ILE A 68 -20.92 -1.02 -7.12
N ASP A 69 -21.07 -0.35 -8.24
CA ASP A 69 -20.00 -0.31 -9.24
C ASP A 69 -18.78 0.41 -8.66
N SER A 70 -17.59 -0.21 -8.80
CA SER A 70 -16.34 0.37 -8.32
C SER A 70 -16.04 1.75 -8.89
N ALA A 71 -16.54 2.05 -10.10
CA ALA A 71 -16.41 3.38 -10.71
C ALA A 71 -17.10 4.48 -9.90
N GLU A 72 -18.16 4.15 -9.15
CA GLU A 72 -18.90 5.10 -8.31
C GLU A 72 -18.14 5.49 -7.03
N ALA A 73 -17.17 4.67 -6.63
CA ALA A 73 -16.34 4.91 -5.44
C ALA A 73 -14.96 5.46 -5.77
N ILE A 74 -14.58 5.62 -7.05
CA ILE A 74 -13.26 6.12 -7.44
C ILE A 74 -13.31 7.63 -7.61
N LEU A 75 -12.40 8.31 -6.91
CA LEU A 75 -12.25 9.77 -6.94
C LEU A 75 -10.94 10.16 -7.63
N GLU A 76 -10.95 11.28 -8.34
CA GLU A 76 -9.74 11.95 -8.80
C GLU A 76 -9.02 12.64 -7.63
N THR A 77 -7.70 12.72 -7.69
CA THR A 77 -6.89 13.48 -6.73
C THR A 77 -6.33 14.76 -7.36
N GLU A 78 -5.67 15.60 -6.56
CA GLU A 78 -4.96 16.79 -7.09
C GLU A 78 -3.74 16.39 -7.96
N VAL A 79 -3.26 15.16 -7.87
CA VAL A 79 -2.15 14.66 -8.68
C VAL A 79 -2.69 14.10 -10.00
N PRO A 80 -2.29 14.62 -11.16
CA PRO A 80 -2.70 14.07 -12.45
C PRO A 80 -2.36 12.57 -12.57
N ASN A 81 -3.25 11.78 -13.17
CA ASN A 81 -3.15 10.32 -13.32
C ASN A 81 -3.19 9.51 -12.02
N LEU A 82 -3.50 10.13 -10.88
CA LEU A 82 -3.67 9.46 -9.59
C LEU A 82 -5.12 9.51 -9.14
N TYR A 83 -5.70 8.34 -8.93
CA TYR A 83 -7.06 8.10 -8.47
C TYR A 83 -7.04 7.38 -7.13
N ILE A 84 -8.14 7.48 -6.39
CA ILE A 84 -8.30 6.79 -5.11
C ILE A 84 -9.70 6.18 -4.98
N MET A 85 -9.76 4.95 -4.52
CA MET A 85 -10.95 4.33 -3.91
C MET A 85 -10.80 4.53 -2.41
N PRO A 86 -11.55 5.48 -1.80
CA PRO A 86 -11.35 5.86 -0.41
C PRO A 86 -11.86 4.81 0.56
N SER A 87 -11.40 4.90 1.81
CA SER A 87 -11.92 4.15 2.94
C SER A 87 -12.86 4.99 3.80
N HIS A 88 -13.65 4.31 4.62
CA HIS A 88 -14.47 4.89 5.66
C HIS A 88 -14.44 4.02 6.92
N ILE A 89 -14.78 4.59 8.08
CA ILE A 89 -14.80 3.85 9.35
C ILE A 89 -15.73 2.63 9.32
N ASP A 90 -16.77 2.68 8.50
CA ASP A 90 -17.73 1.58 8.33
C ASP A 90 -17.08 0.31 7.77
N LEU A 91 -15.89 0.40 7.17
CA LEU A 91 -15.11 -0.75 6.74
C LEU A 91 -14.81 -1.73 7.90
N VAL A 92 -14.84 -1.27 9.16
CA VAL A 92 -14.80 -2.16 10.34
C VAL A 92 -15.96 -3.14 10.35
N GLY A 93 -17.15 -2.68 9.92
CA GLY A 93 -18.36 -3.51 9.83
C GLY A 93 -18.28 -4.56 8.72
N ALA A 94 -17.60 -4.24 7.62
CA ALA A 94 -17.49 -5.13 6.47
C ALA A 94 -16.91 -6.51 6.82
N GLU A 95 -15.95 -6.60 7.76
CA GLU A 95 -15.40 -7.89 8.21
C GLU A 95 -16.47 -8.79 8.84
N ILE A 96 -17.45 -8.21 9.53
CA ILE A 96 -18.56 -8.94 10.15
C ILE A 96 -19.58 -9.33 9.09
N GLU A 97 -19.93 -8.42 8.19
CA GLU A 97 -20.94 -8.63 7.15
C GLU A 97 -20.48 -9.68 6.15
N MET A 98 -19.23 -9.65 5.75
CA MET A 98 -18.63 -10.67 4.87
C MET A 98 -18.58 -12.08 5.47
N LEU A 99 -18.78 -12.27 6.77
CA LEU A 99 -18.76 -13.62 7.37
C LEU A 99 -19.76 -14.58 6.70
N ASN A 100 -20.85 -14.05 6.16
CA ASN A 100 -21.91 -14.81 5.50
C ASN A 100 -21.77 -14.87 3.98
N PHE A 101 -20.73 -14.22 3.39
CA PHE A 101 -20.52 -14.22 1.95
C PHE A 101 -19.87 -15.51 1.50
N GLU A 102 -20.35 -16.04 0.38
CA GLU A 102 -19.65 -17.09 -0.34
C GLU A 102 -18.34 -16.50 -0.93
N ASP A 103 -17.25 -17.25 -0.83
CA ASP A 103 -15.92 -16.78 -1.28
C ASP A 103 -15.47 -15.42 -0.68
N ARG A 104 -15.85 -15.14 0.56
CA ARG A 104 -15.58 -13.86 1.27
C ARG A 104 -14.12 -13.37 1.22
N GLU A 105 -13.17 -14.27 1.01
CA GLU A 105 -11.75 -13.94 0.88
C GLU A 105 -11.37 -13.40 -0.51
N LYS A 106 -12.31 -13.41 -1.48
CA LYS A 106 -12.09 -13.02 -2.88
C LYS A 106 -12.94 -11.82 -3.32
N VAL A 107 -13.70 -11.22 -2.43
CA VAL A 107 -14.62 -10.12 -2.75
C VAL A 107 -13.87 -8.96 -3.42
N LEU A 108 -12.80 -8.48 -2.79
CA LEU A 108 -12.00 -7.38 -3.34
C LEU A 108 -11.34 -7.76 -4.68
N LYS A 109 -10.95 -9.02 -4.84
CA LYS A 109 -10.44 -9.51 -6.14
C LYS A 109 -11.50 -9.36 -7.23
N GLY A 110 -12.74 -9.78 -6.97
CA GLY A 110 -13.85 -9.64 -7.92
C GLY A 110 -14.16 -8.19 -8.30
N ILE A 111 -13.98 -7.25 -7.37
CA ILE A 111 -14.14 -5.81 -7.60
C ILE A 111 -13.00 -5.30 -8.50
N LEU A 112 -11.74 -5.57 -8.13
CA LEU A 112 -10.58 -5.02 -8.83
C LEU A 112 -10.34 -5.66 -10.21
N ASP A 113 -10.70 -6.93 -10.40
CA ASP A 113 -10.58 -7.60 -11.71
C ASP A 113 -11.43 -6.93 -12.80
N LYS A 114 -12.46 -6.17 -12.44
CA LYS A 114 -13.32 -5.44 -13.40
C LYS A 114 -12.65 -4.18 -13.94
N ILE A 115 -11.75 -3.57 -13.17
CA ILE A 115 -11.19 -2.25 -13.46
C ILE A 115 -9.65 -2.25 -13.65
N LYS A 116 -8.97 -3.35 -13.33
CA LYS A 116 -7.49 -3.37 -13.29
C LYS A 116 -6.83 -3.01 -14.64
N ASP A 117 -7.49 -3.29 -15.75
CA ASP A 117 -6.94 -3.00 -17.07
C ASP A 117 -7.02 -1.50 -17.44
N GLU A 118 -7.72 -0.69 -16.64
CA GLU A 118 -7.78 0.76 -16.81
C GLU A 118 -6.58 1.49 -16.19
N TYR A 119 -5.79 0.81 -15.36
CA TYR A 119 -4.66 1.36 -14.63
C TYR A 119 -3.36 0.63 -14.98
N ASP A 120 -2.22 1.33 -14.91
CA ASP A 120 -0.90 0.70 -14.98
C ASP A 120 -0.58 -0.04 -13.67
N TYR A 121 -0.91 0.61 -12.55
CA TYR A 121 -0.75 0.03 -11.21
C TYR A 121 -1.96 0.34 -10.32
N ILE A 122 -2.34 -0.64 -9.50
CA ILE A 122 -3.26 -0.48 -8.38
C ILE A 122 -2.48 -0.75 -7.10
N LEU A 123 -2.39 0.23 -6.20
CA LEU A 123 -1.72 0.11 -4.91
C LEU A 123 -2.74 -0.02 -3.80
N ILE A 124 -2.69 -1.11 -3.01
CA ILE A 124 -3.61 -1.32 -1.89
C ILE A 124 -2.90 -1.00 -0.58
N ASP A 125 -3.37 0.04 0.13
CA ASP A 125 -2.90 0.37 1.49
C ASP A 125 -3.58 -0.53 2.51
N CYS A 126 -2.85 -1.46 3.10
CA CYS A 126 -3.41 -2.42 4.06
C CYS A 126 -3.32 -1.90 5.49
N SER A 127 -4.36 -2.18 6.29
CA SER A 127 -4.31 -1.97 7.74
C SER A 127 -3.22 -2.83 8.40
N PRO A 128 -2.77 -2.51 9.62
CA PRO A 128 -1.80 -3.34 10.34
C PRO A 128 -2.40 -4.66 10.85
N SER A 129 -3.72 -4.84 10.80
CA SER A 129 -4.37 -6.10 11.14
C SER A 129 -4.17 -7.14 10.04
N LEU A 130 -4.15 -8.42 10.39
CA LEU A 130 -4.28 -9.53 9.43
C LEU A 130 -5.72 -10.06 9.39
N GLY A 131 -6.70 -9.15 9.44
CA GLY A 131 -8.12 -9.46 9.33
C GLY A 131 -8.56 -9.82 7.91
N LEU A 132 -9.86 -10.01 7.73
CA LEU A 132 -10.43 -10.45 6.46
C LEU A 132 -10.19 -9.44 5.32
N ILE A 133 -10.16 -8.14 5.62
CA ILE A 133 -9.84 -7.10 4.62
C ILE A 133 -8.41 -7.25 4.10
N THR A 134 -7.42 -7.48 4.98
CA THR A 134 -6.03 -7.70 4.55
C THR A 134 -5.89 -9.03 3.76
N VAL A 135 -6.63 -10.06 4.13
CA VAL A 135 -6.68 -11.32 3.36
C VAL A 135 -7.23 -11.05 1.96
N ASN A 136 -8.31 -10.25 1.84
CA ASN A 136 -8.86 -9.83 0.55
C ASN A 136 -7.85 -9.04 -0.29
N ALA A 137 -7.16 -8.08 0.32
CA ALA A 137 -6.13 -7.28 -0.34
C ALA A 137 -5.01 -8.17 -0.92
N LEU A 138 -4.47 -9.10 -0.14
CA LEU A 138 -3.44 -10.02 -0.59
C LEU A 138 -3.96 -11.05 -1.61
N THR A 139 -5.23 -11.45 -1.51
CA THR A 139 -5.86 -12.36 -2.49
C THR A 139 -6.07 -11.70 -3.84
N ALA A 140 -6.35 -10.39 -3.84
CA ALA A 140 -6.52 -9.59 -5.05
C ALA A 140 -5.20 -9.17 -5.71
N SER A 141 -4.07 -9.20 -4.97
CA SER A 141 -2.81 -8.64 -5.43
C SER A 141 -1.98 -9.63 -6.26
N ASP A 142 -1.22 -9.09 -7.23
CA ASP A 142 -0.18 -9.84 -7.95
C ASP A 142 1.08 -9.96 -7.09
N SER A 143 1.39 -8.91 -6.30
CA SER A 143 2.56 -8.92 -5.43
C SER A 143 2.37 -8.04 -4.19
N VAL A 144 3.31 -8.15 -3.24
CA VAL A 144 3.28 -7.37 -1.99
C VAL A 144 4.61 -6.68 -1.73
N ILE A 145 4.57 -5.37 -1.47
CA ILE A 145 5.66 -4.60 -0.89
C ILE A 145 5.55 -4.69 0.63
N ILE A 146 6.66 -5.02 1.29
CA ILE A 146 6.74 -5.15 2.75
C ILE A 146 7.61 -4.02 3.30
N PRO A 147 7.03 -2.90 3.75
CA PRO A 147 7.78 -1.85 4.42
C PRO A 147 8.34 -2.35 5.75
N VAL A 148 9.63 -2.12 5.97
CA VAL A 148 10.38 -2.59 7.15
C VAL A 148 11.05 -1.41 7.81
N GLN A 149 10.56 -1.00 8.97
CA GLN A 149 11.19 0.05 9.77
C GLN A 149 12.52 -0.46 10.35
N CYS A 150 13.59 0.35 10.23
CA CYS A 150 14.92 -0.01 10.71
C CYS A 150 15.03 0.07 12.25
N GLU A 151 14.28 -0.79 12.97
CA GLU A 151 14.24 -0.90 14.42
C GLU A 151 14.38 -2.35 14.89
N TYR A 152 14.68 -2.57 16.17
CA TYR A 152 15.04 -3.87 16.76
C TYR A 152 14.04 -5.01 16.48
N PHE A 153 12.74 -4.75 16.51
CA PHE A 153 11.70 -5.77 16.26
C PHE A 153 11.30 -5.92 14.79
N ALA A 154 12.11 -5.42 13.85
CA ALA A 154 11.78 -5.44 12.42
C ALA A 154 11.54 -6.86 11.89
N LEU A 155 12.42 -7.80 12.19
CA LEU A 155 12.37 -9.18 11.68
C LEU A 155 11.24 -10.04 12.25
N GLU A 156 10.82 -9.77 13.50
CA GLU A 156 9.72 -10.53 14.12
C GLU A 156 8.38 -10.32 13.39
N GLY A 157 8.07 -9.06 13.06
CA GLY A 157 6.86 -8.71 12.31
C GLY A 157 6.84 -9.32 10.90
N ILE A 158 8.00 -9.39 10.24
CA ILE A 158 8.14 -9.97 8.90
C ILE A 158 7.79 -11.46 8.91
N SER A 159 8.27 -12.23 9.87
CA SER A 159 8.06 -13.69 9.93
C SER A 159 6.56 -14.06 9.97
N LYS A 160 5.75 -13.33 10.73
CA LYS A 160 4.31 -13.55 10.82
C LYS A 160 3.61 -13.25 9.50
N LEU A 161 3.96 -12.12 8.87
CA LEU A 161 3.40 -11.74 7.57
C LEU A 161 3.78 -12.76 6.48
N LEU A 162 5.05 -13.22 6.42
CA LEU A 162 5.48 -14.23 5.46
C LEU A 162 4.71 -15.54 5.61
N ASN A 163 4.41 -15.95 6.84
CA ASN A 163 3.57 -17.12 7.08
C ASN A 163 2.14 -16.91 6.53
N THR A 164 1.55 -15.73 6.73
CA THR A 164 0.24 -15.40 6.17
C THR A 164 0.28 -15.40 4.64
N ILE A 165 1.28 -14.78 4.02
CA ILE A 165 1.48 -14.79 2.56
C ILE A 165 1.57 -16.23 2.04
N LYS A 166 2.34 -17.11 2.72
CA LYS A 166 2.44 -18.52 2.36
C LYS A 166 1.09 -19.24 2.41
N ILE A 167 0.25 -18.97 3.40
CA ILE A 167 -1.09 -19.54 3.51
C ILE A 167 -1.96 -19.06 2.36
N ILE A 168 -1.98 -17.75 2.08
CA ILE A 168 -2.75 -17.15 0.99
C ILE A 168 -2.27 -17.73 -0.35
N LYS A 169 -0.98 -17.77 -0.60
CA LYS A 169 -0.39 -18.36 -1.82
C LYS A 169 -0.79 -19.81 -2.02
N SER A 170 -0.88 -20.59 -0.94
CA SER A 170 -1.25 -22.01 -1.05
C SER A 170 -2.74 -22.27 -1.24
N LYS A 171 -3.64 -21.38 -0.78
CA LYS A 171 -5.08 -21.64 -0.71
C LYS A 171 -5.95 -20.73 -1.57
N LEU A 172 -5.55 -19.48 -1.74
CA LEU A 172 -6.41 -18.42 -2.30
C LEU A 172 -5.83 -17.80 -3.57
N ASN A 173 -4.53 -17.47 -3.58
CA ASN A 173 -3.87 -16.79 -4.68
C ASN A 173 -2.47 -17.38 -4.95
N PRO A 174 -2.37 -18.46 -5.76
CA PRO A 174 -1.07 -19.08 -6.07
C PRO A 174 -0.08 -18.17 -6.80
N ALA A 175 -0.57 -17.12 -7.47
CA ALA A 175 0.24 -16.17 -8.21
C ALA A 175 0.84 -15.07 -7.33
N LEU A 176 0.35 -14.88 -6.09
CA LEU A 176 0.87 -13.84 -5.20
C LEU A 176 2.38 -13.98 -5.01
N ASP A 177 3.12 -12.91 -5.24
CA ASP A 177 4.56 -12.89 -5.04
C ASP A 177 5.00 -11.76 -4.10
N ILE A 178 6.27 -11.75 -3.68
CA ILE A 178 6.85 -10.64 -2.92
C ILE A 178 7.48 -9.67 -3.91
N GLU A 179 6.91 -8.45 -3.99
CA GLU A 179 7.50 -7.37 -4.80
C GLU A 179 8.85 -6.95 -4.25
N GLY A 180 8.93 -6.79 -2.94
CA GLY A 180 10.18 -6.52 -2.25
C GLY A 180 10.01 -6.07 -0.81
N PHE A 181 11.13 -6.09 -0.07
CA PHE A 181 11.26 -5.51 1.25
C PHE A 181 11.79 -4.09 1.14
N LEU A 182 11.02 -3.11 1.60
CA LEU A 182 11.38 -1.71 1.57
C LEU A 182 11.82 -1.22 2.94
N LEU A 183 13.08 -0.87 3.10
CA LEU A 183 13.57 -0.29 4.34
C LEU A 183 13.10 1.16 4.47
N THR A 184 12.42 1.45 5.58
CA THR A 184 11.82 2.75 5.86
C THR A 184 12.41 3.40 7.11
N MET A 185 12.26 4.72 7.22
CA MET A 185 12.79 5.53 8.32
C MET A 185 14.27 5.26 8.59
N TYR A 186 15.01 4.95 7.52
CA TYR A 186 16.43 4.67 7.60
C TYR A 186 17.23 5.93 7.94
N ASP A 187 18.12 5.80 8.88
CA ASP A 187 19.11 6.84 9.22
C ASP A 187 20.51 6.22 9.26
N SER A 188 21.32 6.53 8.26
CA SER A 188 22.67 5.97 8.09
C SER A 188 23.63 6.31 9.24
N ARG A 189 23.31 7.33 10.05
CA ARG A 189 24.10 7.72 11.24
C ARG A 189 23.89 6.77 12.41
N LEU A 190 22.80 6.01 12.41
CA LEU A 190 22.45 5.09 13.49
C LEU A 190 23.03 3.71 13.22
N ARG A 191 23.88 3.21 14.14
CA ARG A 191 24.46 1.88 14.06
C ARG A 191 23.39 0.79 13.96
N LEU A 192 22.31 0.91 14.74
CA LEU A 192 21.20 -0.04 14.71
C LEU A 192 20.54 -0.12 13.35
N ALA A 193 20.28 1.04 12.70
CA ALA A 193 19.66 1.06 11.37
C ALA A 193 20.53 0.34 10.34
N ASN A 194 21.85 0.55 10.38
CA ASN A 194 22.80 -0.15 9.52
C ASN A 194 22.82 -1.67 9.78
N GLN A 195 22.78 -2.09 11.04
CA GLN A 195 22.72 -3.50 11.41
C GLN A 195 21.44 -4.17 10.88
N ILE A 196 20.29 -3.54 11.05
CA ILE A 196 19.01 -4.06 10.54
C ILE A 196 19.03 -4.12 9.00
N TYR A 197 19.56 -3.08 8.32
CA TYR A 197 19.74 -3.11 6.87
C TYR A 197 20.53 -4.34 6.42
N GLU A 198 21.69 -4.58 7.02
CA GLU A 198 22.55 -5.72 6.68
C GLU A 198 21.87 -7.07 6.99
N GLU A 199 21.15 -7.18 8.11
CA GLU A 199 20.41 -8.39 8.47
C GLU A 199 19.27 -8.66 7.47
N VAL A 200 18.46 -7.69 7.13
CA VAL A 200 17.37 -7.83 6.15
C VAL A 200 17.96 -8.24 4.80
N LYS A 201 19.02 -7.57 4.36
CA LYS A 201 19.69 -7.89 3.10
C LYS A 201 20.31 -9.29 3.09
N LYS A 202 20.89 -9.72 4.22
CA LYS A 202 21.45 -11.07 4.38
C LYS A 202 20.37 -12.16 4.28
N HIS A 203 19.15 -11.91 4.82
CA HIS A 203 18.08 -12.90 4.84
C HIS A 203 17.28 -12.95 3.54
N PHE A 204 17.08 -11.80 2.88
CA PHE A 204 16.16 -11.67 1.74
C PHE A 204 16.86 -11.34 0.41
N GLY A 205 18.16 -11.05 0.45
CA GLY A 205 18.99 -10.88 -0.75
C GLY A 205 18.45 -9.85 -1.74
N GLU A 206 18.23 -10.31 -2.97
CA GLU A 206 17.75 -9.48 -4.08
C GLU A 206 16.28 -9.04 -3.95
N MET A 207 15.52 -9.64 -3.03
CA MET A 207 14.17 -9.19 -2.71
C MET A 207 14.15 -7.87 -1.92
N VAL A 208 15.29 -7.35 -1.45
CA VAL A 208 15.36 -6.07 -0.77
C VAL A 208 15.58 -4.98 -1.80
N PHE A 209 14.67 -3.99 -1.84
CA PHE A 209 14.84 -2.84 -2.71
C PHE A 209 16.18 -2.16 -2.49
N THR A 210 16.81 -1.73 -3.58
CA THR A 210 18.04 -0.93 -3.53
C THR A 210 17.77 0.44 -2.90
N THR A 211 16.60 0.97 -3.20
CA THR A 211 16.09 2.22 -2.63
C THR A 211 15.69 2.03 -1.17
N VAL A 212 16.09 2.97 -0.30
CA VAL A 212 15.64 3.06 1.09
C VAL A 212 14.91 4.38 1.31
N ILE A 213 13.86 4.36 2.12
CA ILE A 213 13.16 5.59 2.51
C ILE A 213 13.80 6.14 3.78
N GLN A 214 14.52 7.24 3.64
CA GLN A 214 15.19 7.89 4.76
C GLN A 214 14.18 8.55 5.69
N ARG A 215 14.51 8.61 6.99
CA ARG A 215 13.74 9.40 7.96
C ARG A 215 13.69 10.86 7.51
N ASN A 216 12.49 11.38 7.27
CA ASN A 216 12.29 12.73 6.77
C ASN A 216 10.99 13.32 7.35
N VAL A 217 11.08 14.49 7.97
CA VAL A 217 9.95 15.16 8.62
C VAL A 217 8.88 15.59 7.61
N LYS A 218 9.27 15.88 6.37
CA LYS A 218 8.34 16.28 5.30
C LYS A 218 7.31 15.20 4.98
N LEU A 219 7.69 13.92 5.09
CA LEU A 219 6.77 12.79 4.95
C LEU A 219 5.70 12.74 6.05
N SER A 220 5.97 13.32 7.21
CA SER A 220 5.00 13.41 8.31
C SER A 220 4.17 14.69 8.25
N GLU A 221 4.70 15.76 7.67
CA GLU A 221 4.02 17.04 7.53
C GLU A 221 3.00 17.02 6.36
N ALA A 222 3.41 16.51 5.20
CA ALA A 222 2.62 16.53 3.97
C ALA A 222 1.17 16.01 4.10
N PRO A 223 0.89 14.89 4.80
CA PRO A 223 -0.47 14.40 4.99
C PRO A 223 -1.40 15.37 5.73
N SER A 224 -0.87 16.24 6.61
CA SER A 224 -1.68 17.25 7.30
C SER A 224 -2.19 18.35 6.37
N TYR A 225 -1.65 18.43 5.16
CA TYR A 225 -2.10 19.31 4.08
C TYR A 225 -2.88 18.55 2.99
N GLY A 226 -3.15 17.25 3.18
CA GLY A 226 -3.81 16.40 2.20
C GLY A 226 -2.99 16.19 0.93
N GLN A 227 -1.66 16.27 1.01
CA GLN A 227 -0.79 16.22 -0.16
C GLN A 227 0.30 15.14 -0.04
N PRO A 228 0.65 14.45 -1.14
CA PRO A 228 1.87 13.67 -1.19
C PRO A 228 3.10 14.59 -1.10
N VAL A 229 4.21 14.05 -0.58
CA VAL A 229 5.44 14.83 -0.38
C VAL A 229 5.98 15.44 -1.68
N LEU A 230 5.71 14.85 -2.82
CA LEU A 230 6.11 15.35 -4.14
C LEU A 230 5.50 16.73 -4.44
N LEU A 231 4.25 16.98 -3.99
CA LEU A 231 3.60 18.30 -4.11
C LEU A 231 4.00 19.24 -2.97
N TYR A 232 4.15 18.70 -1.76
CA TYR A 232 4.46 19.48 -0.56
C TYR A 232 5.90 20.03 -0.53
N ASP A 233 6.88 19.16 -0.83
CA ASP A 233 8.31 19.51 -0.87
C ASP A 233 9.04 18.56 -1.84
N PRO A 234 9.03 18.88 -3.16
CA PRO A 234 9.59 18.01 -4.21
C PRO A 234 11.10 17.77 -4.06
N GLU A 235 11.85 18.69 -3.45
CA GLU A 235 13.30 18.56 -3.29
C GLU A 235 13.69 17.81 -2.01
N SER A 236 12.74 17.49 -1.16
CA SER A 236 13.00 16.75 0.07
C SER A 236 13.53 15.35 -0.21
N LYS A 237 14.35 14.84 0.72
CA LYS A 237 14.84 13.44 0.64
C LYS A 237 13.69 12.43 0.56
N GLY A 238 12.57 12.72 1.24
CA GLY A 238 11.38 11.87 1.18
C GLY A 238 10.81 11.76 -0.22
N SER A 239 10.69 12.89 -0.92
CA SER A 239 10.24 12.94 -2.32
C SER A 239 11.21 12.19 -3.23
N LEU A 240 12.49 12.53 -3.18
CA LEU A 240 13.52 11.93 -4.03
C LEU A 240 13.63 10.41 -3.85
N ASN A 241 13.51 9.91 -2.60
CA ASN A 241 13.54 8.47 -2.35
C ASN A 241 12.32 7.75 -2.96
N HIS A 242 11.11 8.34 -2.90
CA HIS A 242 9.93 7.72 -3.51
C HIS A 242 9.98 7.78 -5.04
N MET A 243 10.52 8.85 -5.63
CA MET A 243 10.80 8.90 -7.07
C MET A 243 11.79 7.81 -7.50
N GLN A 244 12.83 7.56 -6.70
CA GLN A 244 13.78 6.48 -6.97
C GLN A 244 13.13 5.10 -6.84
N LEU A 245 12.28 4.89 -5.82
CA LEU A 245 11.52 3.65 -5.64
C LEU A 245 10.57 3.40 -6.83
N ALA A 246 9.90 4.44 -7.31
CA ALA A 246 9.01 4.33 -8.47
C ALA A 246 9.77 3.88 -9.73
N LYS A 247 10.98 4.42 -9.98
CA LYS A 247 11.84 3.96 -11.08
C LYS A 247 12.21 2.49 -10.92
N GLU A 248 12.65 2.08 -9.72
CA GLU A 248 13.04 0.70 -9.44
C GLU A 248 11.87 -0.28 -9.66
N ILE A 249 10.63 0.12 -9.29
CA ILE A 249 9.43 -0.68 -9.52
C ILE A 249 9.10 -0.77 -11.02
N ILE A 250 9.17 0.33 -11.77
CA ILE A 250 8.93 0.31 -13.21
C ILE A 250 9.95 -0.60 -13.91
N GLU A 251 11.24 -0.47 -13.60
CA GLU A 251 12.31 -1.30 -14.17
C GLU A 251 12.12 -2.78 -13.89
N LYS A 252 11.69 -3.11 -12.67
CA LYS A 252 11.44 -4.49 -12.24
C LYS A 252 10.24 -5.14 -12.95
N ASN A 253 9.28 -4.33 -13.39
CA ASN A 253 8.01 -4.78 -13.96
C ASN A 253 7.89 -4.51 -15.48
N SER A 254 8.98 -4.14 -16.13
CA SER A 254 9.05 -3.87 -17.59
C SER A 254 9.29 -5.10 -18.44
#